data_0c75504ff25a4fbf1a5e994558802f1c
#
_entry.id   0c75504ff25a4fbf1a5e994558802f1c
#
_cell.length_a   1.000
_cell.length_b   1.000
_cell.length_c   1.000
_cell.angle_alpha   90.00
_cell.angle_beta   90.00
_cell.angle_gamma   90.00
#
_symmetry.space_group_name_H-M   'P 1'
#
loop_
_entity.id
_entity.type
_entity.pdbx_description
1 polymer ?
#
loop_
_entity_poly.entity_id
_entity_poly.type
_entity_poly.pdbx_seq_one_letter_code
_entity_poly.pdbx_strand_id
1 'polypeptide(L)'
;MTSLHSSPLSLAGTPAASPLGYLSWTFGQGARDPYYIMVIIYIFFPYFSNTVVGDPVHGQTLIGYLNATAGIILALTAPFLGAIADKNGRRKPWIVATVIIMAIGACALWFIKPGGTGIGIYPALFILLIISVAFAISEVFHNAMLPGITPVNKLGFVSGLAFSLGNVGGVLLMLFVLLAFSLPGTIDWSFLPANALFGIDQASHEHDRIVGPIAAIWMLLFTMPVLLFTPDGKSSGTPAWNAAKEGVRDVIKTMGQLKHYSNIAIYLVGRMFFIDGMIGVMTFGGVYASGTFQWGTTTLLILGLVTSSSAMIGAFVGGKLDDLLGSIRTLQISIAMSSLVLVTLVSIEPDTILFLVPVSTQPVWSFPYFQSLSELMYFGTMQIFAMFLSPACRHPEP
;
A
#
# COMPACT_ATOMS: atom_id res chain seq x y z
N MET A 1 -10.07 50.36 1.10
CA MET A 1 -8.98 49.56 1.69
C MET A 1 -9.32 48.09 1.42
N THR A 2 -8.86 47.57 0.31
CA THR A 2 -8.98 46.16 -0.05
C THR A 2 -7.95 45.40 0.76
N SER A 3 -8.40 44.62 1.75
CA SER A 3 -7.56 43.67 2.49
C SER A 3 -6.98 42.67 1.48
N LEU A 4 -5.72 42.85 1.15
CA LEU A 4 -4.91 41.80 0.50
C LEU A 4 -4.91 40.59 1.46
N HIS A 5 -5.82 39.65 1.25
CA HIS A 5 -5.74 38.33 1.86
C HIS A 5 -4.42 37.71 1.35
N SER A 6 -3.35 37.85 2.14
CA SER A 6 -2.12 37.12 1.88
C SER A 6 -2.48 35.63 1.85
N SER A 7 -2.30 34.99 0.70
CA SER A 7 -2.50 33.56 0.57
C SER A 7 -1.68 32.85 1.66
N PRO A 8 -2.23 31.86 2.37
CA PRO A 8 -1.48 31.12 3.39
C PRO A 8 -0.21 30.56 2.77
N LEU A 9 0.90 30.61 3.51
CA LEU A 9 2.17 30.08 3.03
C LEU A 9 2.21 28.57 3.17
N SER A 10 2.85 27.92 2.21
CA SER A 10 3.24 26.51 2.26
C SER A 10 4.50 26.32 3.12
N LEU A 11 4.84 25.09 3.46
CA LEU A 11 6.06 24.75 4.20
C LEU A 11 7.34 25.17 3.42
N ALA A 12 7.26 25.21 2.09
CA ALA A 12 8.34 25.71 1.23
C ALA A 12 8.48 27.24 1.21
N GLY A 13 7.66 27.98 1.98
CA GLY A 13 7.69 29.45 2.01
C GLY A 13 7.05 30.12 0.80
N THR A 14 6.46 29.37 -0.11
CA THR A 14 5.73 29.87 -1.28
C THR A 14 4.23 29.97 -0.98
N PRO A 15 3.45 30.79 -1.72
CA PRO A 15 1.99 30.79 -1.59
C PRO A 15 1.45 29.38 -1.81
N ALA A 16 0.61 28.90 -0.87
CA ALA A 16 -0.03 27.61 -0.99
C ALA A 16 -0.99 27.57 -2.18
N ALA A 17 -1.23 26.38 -2.70
CA ALA A 17 -2.21 26.15 -3.76
C ALA A 17 -3.65 26.48 -3.29
N SER A 18 -4.56 26.65 -4.26
CA SER A 18 -5.98 26.75 -3.96
C SER A 18 -6.49 25.49 -3.24
N PRO A 19 -7.60 25.56 -2.49
CA PRO A 19 -8.20 24.38 -1.86
C PRO A 19 -8.41 23.22 -2.83
N LEU A 20 -8.87 23.50 -4.04
CA LEU A 20 -9.02 22.48 -5.08
C LEU A 20 -7.65 21.86 -5.45
N GLY A 21 -6.58 22.65 -5.50
CA GLY A 21 -5.25 22.19 -5.86
C GLY A 21 -4.66 21.20 -4.84
N TYR A 22 -4.65 21.55 -3.54
CA TYR A 22 -4.08 20.64 -2.53
C TYR A 22 -5.03 19.48 -2.18
N LEU A 23 -6.35 19.64 -2.28
CA LEU A 23 -7.28 18.53 -2.09
C LEU A 23 -7.22 17.52 -3.25
N SER A 24 -7.04 18.02 -4.48
CA SER A 24 -6.87 17.11 -5.64
C SER A 24 -5.60 16.27 -5.53
N TRP A 25 -4.57 16.73 -4.84
CA TRP A 25 -3.37 15.96 -4.56
C TRP A 25 -3.69 14.66 -3.79
N THR A 26 -4.67 14.67 -2.89
CA THR A 26 -5.03 13.48 -2.10
C THR A 26 -5.51 12.31 -2.95
N PHE A 27 -6.06 12.58 -4.14
CA PHE A 27 -6.46 11.55 -5.10
C PHE A 27 -5.29 10.75 -5.67
N GLY A 28 -4.06 11.27 -5.63
CA GLY A 28 -2.90 10.52 -6.07
C GLY A 28 -2.64 9.27 -5.23
N GLN A 29 -2.85 9.35 -3.92
CA GLN A 29 -2.81 8.18 -3.04
C GLN A 29 -4.04 7.31 -3.25
N GLY A 30 -5.25 7.91 -3.30
CA GLY A 30 -6.49 7.20 -3.65
C GLY A 30 -6.46 6.46 -4.99
N ALA A 31 -5.62 6.88 -5.93
CA ALA A 31 -5.42 6.19 -7.20
C ALA A 31 -4.52 4.95 -7.08
N ARG A 32 -3.44 5.02 -6.29
CA ARG A 32 -2.40 3.98 -6.23
C ARG A 32 -2.64 2.92 -5.17
N ASP A 33 -3.04 3.32 -3.96
CA ASP A 33 -3.16 2.42 -2.82
C ASP A 33 -4.15 1.27 -3.07
N PRO A 34 -5.30 1.45 -3.75
CA PRO A 34 -6.18 0.35 -4.09
C PRO A 34 -5.51 -0.76 -4.92
N TYR A 35 -4.60 -0.40 -5.85
CA TYR A 35 -3.77 -1.38 -6.54
C TYR A 35 -2.91 -2.17 -5.53
N TYR A 36 -2.22 -1.47 -4.63
CA TYR A 36 -1.35 -2.14 -3.65
C TYR A 36 -2.15 -3.06 -2.73
N ILE A 37 -3.27 -2.58 -2.20
CA ILE A 37 -4.13 -3.35 -1.29
C ILE A 37 -4.70 -4.58 -2.00
N MET A 38 -5.34 -4.41 -3.15
CA MET A 38 -6.06 -5.48 -3.83
C MET A 38 -5.13 -6.46 -4.53
N VAL A 39 -4.15 -5.95 -5.32
CA VAL A 39 -3.28 -6.78 -6.13
C VAL A 39 -2.15 -7.38 -5.29
N ILE A 40 -1.42 -6.55 -4.54
CA ILE A 40 -0.22 -7.01 -3.82
C ILE A 40 -0.59 -7.80 -2.56
N ILE A 41 -1.53 -7.29 -1.74
CA ILE A 41 -1.77 -7.89 -0.43
C ILE A 41 -2.76 -9.06 -0.51
N TYR A 42 -3.94 -8.86 -1.12
CA TYR A 42 -5.06 -9.78 -0.87
C TYR A 42 -5.43 -10.71 -2.02
N ILE A 43 -5.15 -10.39 -3.29
CA ILE A 43 -5.64 -11.21 -4.40
C ILE A 43 -4.51 -11.76 -5.26
N PHE A 44 -3.74 -10.90 -5.94
CA PHE A 44 -2.86 -11.37 -7.00
C PHE A 44 -1.61 -12.09 -6.47
N PHE A 45 -0.97 -11.60 -5.39
CA PHE A 45 0.20 -12.30 -4.82
C PHE A 45 -0.17 -13.67 -4.23
N PRO A 46 -1.26 -13.82 -3.46
CA PRO A 46 -1.77 -15.13 -3.08
C PRO A 46 -2.07 -16.04 -4.29
N TYR A 47 -2.77 -15.52 -5.30
CA TYR A 47 -3.02 -16.25 -6.55
C TYR A 47 -1.72 -16.67 -7.25
N PHE A 48 -0.77 -15.76 -7.39
CA PHE A 48 0.53 -16.04 -8.01
C PHE A 48 1.27 -17.16 -7.26
N SER A 49 1.35 -17.07 -5.93
CA SER A 49 2.04 -18.06 -5.11
C SER A 49 1.38 -19.45 -5.20
N ASN A 50 0.07 -19.52 -4.99
CA ASN A 50 -0.63 -20.79 -4.84
C ASN A 50 -0.99 -21.43 -6.17
N THR A 51 -1.38 -20.63 -7.16
CA THR A 51 -2.00 -21.13 -8.40
C THR A 51 -1.06 -21.03 -9.60
N VAL A 52 -0.33 -19.92 -9.74
CA VAL A 52 0.60 -19.74 -10.88
C VAL A 52 1.87 -20.55 -10.65
N VAL A 53 2.48 -20.44 -9.47
CA VAL A 53 3.66 -21.21 -9.08
C VAL A 53 3.27 -22.63 -8.68
N GLY A 54 2.12 -22.81 -8.04
CA GLY A 54 1.60 -24.11 -7.59
C GLY A 54 2.24 -24.64 -6.31
N ASP A 55 3.12 -23.88 -5.68
CA ASP A 55 3.77 -24.18 -4.41
C ASP A 55 3.81 -22.89 -3.57
N PRO A 56 3.04 -22.81 -2.47
CA PRO A 56 2.98 -21.62 -1.63
C PRO A 56 4.33 -21.18 -1.08
N VAL A 57 5.19 -22.11 -0.67
CA VAL A 57 6.52 -21.81 -0.08
C VAL A 57 7.46 -21.27 -1.13
N HIS A 58 7.50 -21.93 -2.30
CA HIS A 58 8.31 -21.46 -3.41
C HIS A 58 7.80 -20.12 -3.95
N GLY A 59 6.48 -19.95 -4.07
CA GLY A 59 5.87 -18.69 -4.48
C GLY A 59 6.17 -17.52 -3.53
N GLN A 60 6.08 -17.75 -2.22
CA GLN A 60 6.51 -16.75 -1.21
C GLN A 60 7.98 -16.38 -1.34
N THR A 61 8.84 -17.37 -1.58
CA THR A 61 10.28 -17.15 -1.79
C THR A 61 10.54 -16.26 -3.01
N LEU A 62 9.84 -16.52 -4.13
CA LEU A 62 9.94 -15.70 -5.35
C LEU A 62 9.46 -14.26 -5.11
N ILE A 63 8.35 -14.08 -4.40
CA ILE A 63 7.84 -12.76 -3.99
C ILE A 63 8.86 -12.06 -3.07
N GLY A 64 9.49 -12.78 -2.16
CA GLY A 64 10.56 -12.26 -1.31
C GLY A 64 11.74 -11.74 -2.11
N TYR A 65 12.22 -12.50 -3.10
CA TYR A 65 13.29 -12.07 -4.01
C TYR A 65 12.88 -10.87 -4.87
N LEU A 66 11.64 -10.83 -5.33
CA LEU A 66 11.08 -9.68 -6.06
C LEU A 66 11.14 -8.42 -5.20
N ASN A 67 10.63 -8.48 -3.97
CA ASN A 67 10.61 -7.34 -3.05
C ASN A 67 12.03 -6.90 -2.65
N ALA A 68 12.93 -7.83 -2.38
CA ALA A 68 14.34 -7.53 -2.10
C ALA A 68 15.01 -6.85 -3.30
N THR A 69 14.78 -7.35 -4.51
CA THR A 69 15.33 -6.76 -5.74
C THR A 69 14.78 -5.35 -5.98
N ALA A 70 13.47 -5.15 -5.81
CA ALA A 70 12.84 -3.84 -5.90
C ALA A 70 13.43 -2.88 -4.86
N GLY A 71 13.60 -3.33 -3.61
CA GLY A 71 14.21 -2.56 -2.53
C GLY A 71 15.65 -2.13 -2.85
N ILE A 72 16.47 -3.02 -3.40
CA ILE A 72 17.85 -2.70 -3.83
C ILE A 72 17.85 -1.65 -4.94
N ILE A 73 17.00 -1.83 -5.96
CA ILE A 73 16.88 -0.86 -7.07
C ILE A 73 16.48 0.51 -6.51
N LEU A 74 15.50 0.55 -5.61
CA LEU A 74 15.04 1.79 -4.98
C LEU A 74 16.12 2.43 -4.10
N ALA A 75 16.81 1.65 -3.28
CA ALA A 75 17.89 2.16 -2.43
C ALA A 75 19.01 2.83 -3.25
N LEU A 76 19.35 2.24 -4.40
CA LEU A 76 20.35 2.79 -5.31
C LEU A 76 19.85 4.01 -6.09
N THR A 77 18.56 4.07 -6.41
CA THR A 77 17.97 5.15 -7.23
C THR A 77 17.37 6.28 -6.42
N ALA A 78 16.98 6.05 -5.15
CA ALA A 78 16.32 7.04 -4.32
C ALA A 78 17.06 8.39 -4.19
N PRO A 79 18.40 8.45 -4.00
CA PRO A 79 19.12 9.72 -3.95
C PRO A 79 19.00 10.53 -5.25
N PHE A 80 19.01 9.84 -6.40
CA PHE A 80 18.85 10.48 -7.71
C PHE A 80 17.43 11.00 -7.91
N LEU A 81 16.43 10.18 -7.53
CA LEU A 81 15.01 10.54 -7.65
C LEU A 81 14.65 11.72 -6.75
N GLY A 82 15.13 11.72 -5.49
CA GLY A 82 14.95 12.82 -4.57
C GLY A 82 15.55 14.13 -5.12
N ALA A 83 16.78 14.06 -5.62
CA ALA A 83 17.45 15.23 -6.21
C ALA A 83 16.72 15.77 -7.45
N ILE A 84 16.20 14.89 -8.31
CA ILE A 84 15.40 15.29 -9.46
C ILE A 84 14.10 15.96 -8.99
N ALA A 85 13.42 15.37 -7.99
CA ALA A 85 12.19 15.93 -7.43
C ALA A 85 12.40 17.32 -6.84
N ASP A 86 13.52 17.55 -6.17
CA ASP A 86 13.83 18.84 -5.50
C ASP A 86 14.35 19.90 -6.46
N LYS A 87 15.27 19.54 -7.35
CA LYS A 87 15.99 20.50 -8.19
C LYS A 87 15.35 20.76 -9.55
N ASN A 88 14.67 19.80 -10.17
CA ASN A 88 14.02 20.02 -11.47
C ASN A 88 12.68 20.77 -11.35
N GLY A 89 12.01 20.65 -10.19
CA GLY A 89 10.75 21.34 -9.89
C GLY A 89 9.51 20.68 -10.52
N ARG A 90 9.58 20.09 -11.70
CA ARG A 90 8.44 19.40 -12.35
C ARG A 90 8.32 17.96 -11.87
N ARG A 91 7.21 17.61 -11.25
CA ARG A 91 6.95 16.28 -10.67
C ARG A 91 5.88 15.50 -11.43
N LYS A 92 4.88 16.19 -12.00
CA LYS A 92 3.79 15.56 -12.74
C LYS A 92 4.24 14.68 -13.91
N PRO A 93 5.23 15.04 -14.75
CA PRO A 93 5.68 14.15 -15.82
C PRO A 93 6.15 12.78 -15.33
N TRP A 94 6.82 12.73 -14.18
CA TRP A 94 7.26 11.48 -13.55
C TRP A 94 6.09 10.67 -13.02
N ILE A 95 5.11 11.33 -12.39
CA ILE A 95 3.87 10.67 -11.93
C ILE A 95 3.12 10.08 -13.12
N VAL A 96 2.97 10.81 -14.22
CA VAL A 96 2.31 10.32 -15.44
C VAL A 96 3.03 9.10 -16.00
N ALA A 97 4.36 9.19 -16.18
CA ALA A 97 5.14 8.09 -16.72
C ALA A 97 5.03 6.83 -15.87
N THR A 98 5.17 6.95 -14.56
CA THR A 98 5.08 5.80 -13.64
C THR A 98 3.67 5.23 -13.58
N VAL A 99 2.62 6.05 -13.58
CA VAL A 99 1.23 5.60 -13.59
C VAL A 99 0.91 4.85 -14.89
N ILE A 100 1.39 5.32 -16.05
CA ILE A 100 1.24 4.60 -17.32
C ILE A 100 1.95 3.26 -17.29
N ILE A 101 3.20 3.20 -16.79
CA ILE A 101 3.95 1.95 -16.65
C ILE A 101 3.19 0.98 -15.75
N MET A 102 2.68 1.45 -14.61
CA MET A 102 1.91 0.63 -13.68
C MET A 102 0.61 0.13 -14.33
N ALA A 103 -0.12 0.98 -15.05
CA ALA A 103 -1.37 0.60 -15.70
C ALA A 103 -1.15 -0.45 -16.79
N ILE A 104 -0.11 -0.29 -17.62
CA ILE A 104 0.24 -1.29 -18.65
C ILE A 104 0.62 -2.61 -17.98
N GLY A 105 1.47 -2.57 -16.96
CA GLY A 105 1.87 -3.75 -16.21
C GLY A 105 0.68 -4.43 -15.52
N ALA A 106 -0.20 -3.67 -14.88
CA ALA A 106 -1.40 -4.19 -14.24
C ALA A 106 -2.34 -4.86 -15.25
N CYS A 107 -2.53 -4.29 -16.45
CA CYS A 107 -3.27 -4.97 -17.52
C CYS A 107 -2.59 -6.27 -17.97
N ALA A 108 -1.25 -6.33 -17.97
CA ALA A 108 -0.52 -7.54 -18.33
C ALA A 108 -0.71 -8.70 -17.34
N LEU A 109 -1.12 -8.42 -16.08
CA LEU A 109 -1.43 -9.45 -15.08
C LEU A 109 -2.56 -10.37 -15.53
N TRP A 110 -3.46 -9.90 -16.40
CA TRP A 110 -4.53 -10.72 -17.00
C TRP A 110 -4.00 -11.95 -17.74
N PHE A 111 -2.84 -11.86 -18.33
CA PHE A 111 -2.25 -12.92 -19.14
C PHE A 111 -1.40 -13.91 -18.32
N ILE A 112 -1.28 -13.73 -17.01
CA ILE A 112 -0.60 -14.66 -16.11
C ILE A 112 -1.62 -15.72 -15.66
N LYS A 113 -1.56 -16.90 -16.29
CA LYS A 113 -2.52 -17.99 -16.10
C LYS A 113 -2.01 -19.03 -15.12
N PRO A 114 -2.93 -19.88 -14.57
CA PRO A 114 -2.57 -21.00 -13.69
C PRO A 114 -1.46 -21.88 -14.26
N GLY A 115 -0.60 -22.40 -13.39
CA GLY A 115 0.52 -23.26 -13.77
C GLY A 115 1.58 -22.59 -14.66
N GLY A 116 1.62 -21.25 -14.71
CA GLY A 116 2.55 -20.50 -15.55
C GLY A 116 2.26 -20.63 -17.06
N THR A 117 1.07 -21.10 -17.44
CA THR A 117 0.60 -21.10 -18.83
C THR A 117 0.27 -19.66 -19.25
N GLY A 118 0.57 -19.25 -20.49
CA GLY A 118 0.48 -17.85 -20.91
C GLY A 118 1.80 -17.11 -20.64
N ILE A 119 1.81 -16.04 -19.85
CA ILE A 119 3.07 -15.42 -19.39
C ILE A 119 3.67 -16.31 -18.33
N GLY A 120 4.88 -16.81 -18.55
CA GLY A 120 5.59 -17.69 -17.63
C GLY A 120 5.96 -16.99 -16.32
N ILE A 121 6.35 -17.77 -15.29
CA ILE A 121 6.63 -17.29 -13.93
C ILE A 121 7.70 -16.17 -13.90
N TYR A 122 8.83 -16.36 -14.58
CA TYR A 122 9.90 -15.35 -14.56
C TYR A 122 9.56 -14.04 -15.27
N PRO A 123 8.93 -14.05 -16.47
CA PRO A 123 8.43 -12.82 -17.06
C PRO A 123 7.34 -12.15 -16.22
N ALA A 124 6.49 -12.92 -15.52
CA ALA A 124 5.51 -12.37 -14.59
C ALA A 124 6.18 -11.64 -13.42
N LEU A 125 7.22 -12.23 -12.82
CA LEU A 125 8.04 -11.58 -11.78
C LEU A 125 8.70 -10.30 -12.29
N PHE A 126 9.18 -10.29 -13.54
CA PHE A 126 9.76 -9.08 -14.14
C PHE A 126 8.73 -7.96 -14.31
N ILE A 127 7.51 -8.29 -14.75
CA ILE A 127 6.40 -7.33 -14.83
C ILE A 127 6.08 -6.78 -13.44
N LEU A 128 5.91 -7.63 -12.44
CA LEU A 128 5.65 -7.25 -11.06
C LEU A 128 6.78 -6.38 -10.48
N LEU A 129 8.03 -6.68 -10.79
CA LEU A 129 9.19 -5.87 -10.39
C LEU A 129 9.11 -4.46 -10.97
N ILE A 130 8.82 -4.34 -12.27
CA ILE A 130 8.66 -3.03 -12.94
C ILE A 130 7.54 -2.23 -12.28
N ILE A 131 6.40 -2.85 -12.01
CA ILE A 131 5.26 -2.18 -11.35
C ILE A 131 5.66 -1.73 -9.95
N SER A 132 6.31 -2.58 -9.16
CA SER A 132 6.72 -2.26 -7.78
C SER A 132 7.70 -1.08 -7.74
N VAL A 133 8.67 -1.05 -8.64
CA VAL A 133 9.61 0.07 -8.77
C VAL A 133 8.89 1.34 -9.23
N ALA A 134 8.01 1.25 -10.23
CA ALA A 134 7.23 2.39 -10.71
C ALA A 134 6.29 2.95 -9.62
N PHE A 135 5.69 2.07 -8.80
CA PHE A 135 4.86 2.46 -7.66
C PHE A 135 5.65 3.33 -6.67
N ALA A 136 6.81 2.85 -6.25
CA ALA A 136 7.63 3.58 -5.30
C ALA A 136 8.19 4.90 -5.88
N ILE A 137 8.59 4.93 -7.14
CA ILE A 137 8.99 6.17 -7.81
C ILE A 137 7.82 7.17 -7.86
N SER A 138 6.62 6.71 -8.23
CA SER A 138 5.41 7.54 -8.23
C SER A 138 5.15 8.14 -6.84
N GLU A 139 5.34 7.34 -5.79
CA GLU A 139 5.17 7.79 -4.40
C GLU A 139 6.17 8.88 -4.01
N VAL A 140 7.44 8.72 -4.34
CA VAL A 140 8.48 9.73 -4.08
C VAL A 140 8.10 11.08 -4.71
N PHE A 141 7.74 11.11 -5.99
CA PHE A 141 7.39 12.36 -6.67
C PHE A 141 6.07 12.95 -6.18
N HIS A 142 5.08 12.11 -5.87
CA HIS A 142 3.80 12.55 -5.34
C HIS A 142 3.96 13.18 -3.95
N ASN A 143 4.67 12.51 -3.03
CA ASN A 143 4.89 13.01 -1.67
C ASN A 143 5.74 14.28 -1.65
N ALA A 144 6.71 14.42 -2.57
CA ALA A 144 7.52 15.63 -2.71
C ALA A 144 6.69 16.87 -3.08
N MET A 145 5.48 16.73 -3.64
CA MET A 145 4.61 17.88 -3.96
C MET A 145 3.99 18.51 -2.71
N LEU A 146 3.65 17.70 -1.70
CA LEU A 146 2.84 18.10 -0.54
C LEU A 146 3.38 19.36 0.19
N PRO A 147 4.67 19.45 0.54
CA PRO A 147 5.22 20.62 1.25
C PRO A 147 5.13 21.93 0.47
N GLY A 148 5.11 21.86 -0.86
CA GLY A 148 5.07 23.03 -1.74
C GLY A 148 3.67 23.55 -2.07
N ILE A 149 2.64 22.72 -1.88
CA ILE A 149 1.27 23.05 -2.32
C ILE A 149 0.30 23.27 -1.16
N THR A 150 0.58 22.70 0.03
CA THR A 150 -0.35 22.69 1.15
C THR A 150 -0.01 23.77 2.17
N PRO A 151 -1.02 24.49 2.71
CA PRO A 151 -0.81 25.39 3.83
C PRO A 151 -0.25 24.65 5.05
N VAL A 152 0.70 25.24 5.77
CA VAL A 152 1.37 24.62 6.93
C VAL A 152 0.35 24.06 7.94
N ASN A 153 -0.69 24.82 8.26
CA ASN A 153 -1.74 24.42 9.22
C ASN A 153 -2.71 23.35 8.71
N LYS A 154 -2.56 22.87 7.47
CA LYS A 154 -3.42 21.81 6.87
C LYS A 154 -2.63 20.59 6.40
N LEU A 155 -1.34 20.54 6.62
CA LEU A 155 -0.47 19.45 6.18
C LEU A 155 -0.94 18.09 6.72
N GLY A 156 -1.18 18.00 8.03
CA GLY A 156 -1.67 16.77 8.66
C GLY A 156 -3.05 16.34 8.14
N PHE A 157 -3.98 17.30 7.99
CA PHE A 157 -5.30 17.03 7.43
C PHE A 157 -5.23 16.49 5.99
N VAL A 158 -4.45 17.13 5.11
CA VAL A 158 -4.33 16.73 3.71
C VAL A 158 -3.64 15.36 3.58
N SER A 159 -2.58 15.12 4.35
CA SER A 159 -1.91 13.83 4.40
C SER A 159 -2.83 12.72 4.92
N GLY A 160 -3.56 12.97 6.01
CA GLY A 160 -4.53 12.02 6.57
C GLY A 160 -5.69 11.73 5.61
N LEU A 161 -6.18 12.75 4.91
CA LEU A 161 -7.23 12.58 3.89
C LEU A 161 -6.74 11.73 2.72
N ALA A 162 -5.50 11.92 2.27
CA ALA A 162 -4.90 11.11 1.20
C ALA A 162 -4.84 9.63 1.59
N PHE A 163 -4.34 9.33 2.80
CA PHE A 163 -4.31 7.97 3.33
C PHE A 163 -5.73 7.36 3.45
N SER A 164 -6.70 8.15 3.93
CA SER A 164 -8.09 7.69 4.02
C SER A 164 -8.70 7.39 2.66
N LEU A 165 -8.45 8.23 1.64
CA LEU A 165 -8.93 7.98 0.28
C LEU A 165 -8.28 6.73 -0.33
N GLY A 166 -7.02 6.44 -0.04
CA GLY A 166 -6.36 5.21 -0.43
C GLY A 166 -7.07 3.97 0.11
N ASN A 167 -7.34 3.95 1.41
CA ASN A 167 -8.05 2.85 2.05
C ASN A 167 -9.51 2.72 1.59
N VAL A 168 -10.24 3.84 1.49
CA VAL A 168 -11.62 3.84 0.97
C VAL A 168 -11.67 3.29 -0.45
N GLY A 169 -10.74 3.73 -1.32
CA GLY A 169 -10.63 3.19 -2.68
C GLY A 169 -10.35 1.69 -2.70
N GLY A 170 -9.46 1.21 -1.83
CA GLY A 170 -9.18 -0.22 -1.67
C GLY A 170 -10.42 -1.01 -1.24
N VAL A 171 -11.13 -0.54 -0.23
CA VAL A 171 -12.39 -1.15 0.24
C VAL A 171 -13.44 -1.18 -0.87
N LEU A 172 -13.64 -0.07 -1.58
CA LEU A 172 -14.61 0.00 -2.67
C LEU A 172 -14.29 -0.96 -3.80
N LEU A 173 -13.02 -1.04 -4.23
CA LEU A 173 -12.62 -1.97 -5.27
C LEU A 173 -12.68 -3.44 -4.81
N MET A 174 -12.26 -3.75 -3.60
CA MET A 174 -12.40 -5.11 -3.06
C MET A 174 -13.86 -5.52 -2.96
N LEU A 175 -14.73 -4.63 -2.49
CA LEU A 175 -16.16 -4.89 -2.44
C LEU A 175 -16.75 -5.09 -3.84
N PHE A 176 -16.33 -4.29 -4.80
CA PHE A 176 -16.73 -4.46 -6.21
C PHE A 176 -16.30 -5.82 -6.77
N VAL A 177 -15.04 -6.21 -6.57
CA VAL A 177 -14.53 -7.52 -7.04
C VAL A 177 -15.26 -8.67 -6.34
N LEU A 178 -15.51 -8.55 -5.04
CA LEU A 178 -16.24 -9.55 -4.27
C LEU A 178 -17.65 -9.76 -4.82
N LEU A 179 -18.42 -8.68 -4.98
CA LEU A 179 -19.82 -8.75 -5.40
C LEU A 179 -19.99 -9.02 -6.89
N ALA A 180 -19.05 -8.57 -7.73
CA ALA A 180 -19.17 -8.72 -9.18
C ALA A 180 -18.59 -10.03 -9.72
N PHE A 181 -17.57 -10.59 -9.08
CA PHE A 181 -16.78 -11.68 -9.65
C PHE A 181 -16.61 -12.90 -8.73
N SER A 182 -16.47 -12.71 -7.40
CA SER A 182 -16.15 -13.82 -6.50
C SER A 182 -17.37 -14.50 -5.88
N LEU A 183 -18.41 -13.75 -5.52
CA LEU A 183 -19.62 -14.29 -4.90
C LEU A 183 -20.68 -14.82 -5.89
N PRO A 184 -20.84 -14.27 -7.11
CA PRO A 184 -21.84 -14.77 -8.05
C PRO A 184 -21.67 -16.27 -8.30
N GLY A 185 -22.79 -17.01 -8.26
CA GLY A 185 -22.80 -18.47 -8.41
C GLY A 185 -22.33 -19.28 -7.18
N THR A 186 -21.81 -18.61 -6.13
CA THR A 186 -21.42 -19.28 -4.87
C THR A 186 -22.42 -19.05 -3.74
N ILE A 187 -23.14 -17.94 -3.78
CA ILE A 187 -24.15 -17.56 -2.77
C ILE A 187 -25.39 -17.02 -3.49
N ASP A 188 -26.56 -17.57 -3.14
CA ASP A 188 -27.85 -17.15 -3.70
C ASP A 188 -28.45 -15.95 -2.94
N TRP A 189 -27.85 -14.79 -3.08
CA TRP A 189 -28.44 -13.54 -2.61
C TRP A 189 -29.23 -12.87 -3.73
N SER A 190 -30.45 -12.39 -3.44
CA SER A 190 -31.35 -11.80 -4.44
C SER A 190 -30.81 -10.56 -5.16
N PHE A 191 -29.80 -9.88 -4.61
CA PHE A 191 -29.16 -8.72 -5.20
C PHE A 191 -27.86 -9.06 -5.96
N LEU A 192 -27.38 -10.28 -5.89
CA LEU A 192 -26.21 -10.72 -6.64
C LEU A 192 -26.61 -11.22 -8.04
N PRO A 193 -25.78 -10.98 -9.06
CA PRO A 193 -25.98 -11.63 -10.35
C PRO A 193 -25.80 -13.14 -10.21
N ALA A 194 -26.58 -13.93 -10.96
CA ALA A 194 -26.49 -15.38 -10.95
C ALA A 194 -25.11 -15.92 -11.42
N ASN A 195 -24.43 -15.18 -12.29
CA ASN A 195 -23.10 -15.48 -12.78
C ASN A 195 -22.18 -14.26 -12.61
N ALA A 196 -20.87 -14.51 -12.60
CA ALA A 196 -19.89 -13.45 -12.58
C ALA A 196 -20.08 -12.50 -13.77
N LEU A 197 -19.91 -11.18 -13.53
CA LEU A 197 -20.06 -10.16 -14.57
C LEU A 197 -19.07 -10.41 -15.71
N PHE A 198 -19.44 -9.98 -16.91
CA PHE A 198 -18.63 -10.08 -18.15
C PHE A 198 -18.29 -11.53 -18.57
N GLY A 199 -18.97 -12.54 -18.02
CA GLY A 199 -18.71 -13.93 -18.33
C GLY A 199 -17.36 -14.44 -17.81
N ILE A 200 -16.85 -13.84 -16.75
CA ILE A 200 -15.59 -14.24 -16.07
C ILE A 200 -15.72 -15.68 -15.55
N ASP A 201 -14.79 -16.52 -15.97
CA ASP A 201 -14.73 -17.92 -15.54
C ASP A 201 -13.94 -18.06 -14.22
N GLN A 202 -14.66 -18.37 -13.15
CA GLN A 202 -14.08 -18.58 -11.83
C GLN A 202 -13.22 -19.86 -11.78
N ALA A 203 -13.58 -20.90 -12.54
CA ALA A 203 -12.84 -22.16 -12.54
C ALA A 203 -11.45 -22.01 -13.17
N SER A 204 -11.28 -21.09 -14.11
CA SER A 204 -9.98 -20.74 -14.71
C SER A 204 -9.25 -19.60 -13.98
N HIS A 205 -9.68 -19.23 -12.78
CA HIS A 205 -9.10 -18.15 -11.99
C HIS A 205 -9.08 -16.77 -12.70
N GLU A 206 -10.08 -16.50 -13.52
CA GLU A 206 -10.18 -15.19 -14.20
C GLU A 206 -10.53 -14.07 -13.23
N HIS A 207 -11.29 -14.36 -12.17
CA HIS A 207 -11.63 -13.42 -11.11
C HIS A 207 -10.41 -12.94 -10.31
N ASP A 208 -9.33 -13.73 -10.23
CA ASP A 208 -8.07 -13.33 -9.60
C ASP A 208 -7.23 -12.43 -10.53
N ARG A 209 -7.36 -12.61 -11.85
CA ARG A 209 -6.58 -11.88 -12.85
C ARG A 209 -7.20 -10.55 -13.28
N ILE A 210 -8.54 -10.46 -13.26
CA ILE A 210 -9.27 -9.24 -13.66
C ILE A 210 -8.96 -8.04 -12.75
N VAL A 211 -8.46 -8.30 -11.53
CA VAL A 211 -8.09 -7.25 -10.58
C VAL A 211 -7.02 -6.33 -11.11
N GLY A 212 -6.10 -6.83 -11.95
CA GLY A 212 -5.08 -6.02 -12.59
C GLY A 212 -5.67 -4.94 -13.52
N PRO A 213 -6.43 -5.31 -14.56
CA PRO A 213 -7.14 -4.36 -15.43
C PRO A 213 -8.06 -3.39 -14.67
N ILE A 214 -8.80 -3.86 -13.67
CA ILE A 214 -9.66 -3.00 -12.85
C ILE A 214 -8.83 -1.95 -12.11
N ALA A 215 -7.74 -2.36 -11.47
CA ALA A 215 -6.83 -1.45 -10.78
C ALA A 215 -6.18 -0.44 -11.75
N ALA A 216 -5.86 -0.87 -12.98
CA ALA A 216 -5.32 0.02 -14.00
C ALA A 216 -6.32 1.13 -14.38
N ILE A 217 -7.57 0.77 -14.64
CA ILE A 217 -8.64 1.73 -14.95
C ILE A 217 -8.85 2.70 -13.79
N TRP A 218 -8.96 2.18 -12.57
CA TRP A 218 -9.09 2.98 -11.36
C TRP A 218 -7.95 3.99 -11.22
N MET A 219 -6.72 3.52 -11.36
CA MET A 219 -5.52 4.33 -11.20
C MET A 219 -5.47 5.46 -12.23
N LEU A 220 -5.79 5.19 -13.49
CA LEU A 220 -5.84 6.19 -14.54
C LEU A 220 -6.92 7.25 -14.27
N LEU A 221 -8.13 6.83 -13.87
CA LEU A 221 -9.24 7.74 -13.60
C LEU A 221 -8.93 8.65 -12.39
N PHE A 222 -8.50 8.07 -11.28
CA PHE A 222 -8.30 8.81 -10.02
C PHE A 222 -6.97 9.60 -9.98
N THR A 223 -6.06 9.38 -10.92
CA THR A 223 -4.90 10.26 -11.10
C THR A 223 -5.27 11.56 -11.81
N MET A 224 -6.36 11.60 -12.59
CA MET A 224 -6.77 12.80 -13.35
C MET A 224 -6.93 14.06 -12.50
N PRO A 225 -7.57 14.05 -11.31
CA PRO A 225 -7.66 15.23 -10.46
C PRO A 225 -6.30 15.84 -10.11
N VAL A 226 -5.30 14.99 -9.82
CA VAL A 226 -3.93 15.44 -9.54
C VAL A 226 -3.34 16.17 -10.75
N LEU A 227 -3.52 15.60 -11.93
CA LEU A 227 -2.96 16.14 -13.17
C LEU A 227 -3.62 17.46 -13.58
N LEU A 228 -4.93 17.58 -13.37
CA LEU A 228 -5.71 18.74 -13.82
C LEU A 228 -5.64 19.90 -12.84
N PHE A 229 -5.76 19.66 -11.54
CA PHE A 229 -6.01 20.71 -10.55
C PHE A 229 -4.84 20.96 -9.59
N THR A 230 -3.99 19.99 -9.31
CA THR A 230 -2.82 20.22 -8.44
C THR A 230 -1.78 21.01 -9.22
N PRO A 231 -1.25 22.11 -8.70
CA PRO A 231 -0.18 22.83 -9.38
C PRO A 231 1.12 22.03 -9.35
N ASP A 232 1.89 22.10 -10.44
CA ASP A 232 3.24 21.54 -10.51
C ASP A 232 4.29 22.60 -10.16
N GLY A 233 5.46 22.17 -9.72
CA GLY A 233 6.59 23.06 -9.50
C GLY A 233 7.06 23.71 -10.82
N LYS A 234 7.59 24.93 -10.72
CA LYS A 234 8.21 25.59 -11.86
C LYS A 234 9.51 24.86 -12.21
N SER A 235 9.73 24.62 -13.49
CA SER A 235 11.01 24.07 -13.94
C SER A 235 12.14 25.03 -13.59
N SER A 236 13.17 24.52 -12.94
CA SER A 236 14.40 25.28 -12.65
C SER A 236 15.29 25.46 -13.89
N GLY A 237 14.95 24.79 -15.02
CA GLY A 237 15.81 24.74 -16.20
C GLY A 237 17.01 23.80 -16.05
N THR A 238 17.23 23.22 -14.87
CA THR A 238 18.33 22.27 -14.65
C THR A 238 17.99 20.93 -15.29
N PRO A 239 18.82 20.39 -16.20
CA PRO A 239 18.61 19.05 -16.73
C PRO A 239 18.55 18.01 -15.62
N ALA A 240 17.67 17.01 -15.75
CA ALA A 240 17.47 15.98 -14.74
C ALA A 240 18.76 15.26 -14.34
N TRP A 241 19.67 15.04 -15.31
CA TRP A 241 20.96 14.43 -15.06
C TRP A 241 21.89 15.27 -14.16
N ASN A 242 21.94 16.57 -14.37
CA ASN A 242 22.75 17.47 -13.54
C ASN A 242 22.16 17.60 -12.12
N ALA A 243 20.82 17.69 -12.02
CA ALA A 243 20.11 17.65 -10.75
C ALA A 243 20.41 16.38 -9.96
N ALA A 244 20.37 15.20 -10.61
CA ALA A 244 20.70 13.92 -10.02
C ALA A 244 22.15 13.87 -9.51
N LYS A 245 23.14 14.29 -10.32
CA LYS A 245 24.55 14.28 -9.96
C LYS A 245 24.85 15.16 -8.75
N GLU A 246 24.30 16.38 -8.72
CA GLU A 246 24.45 17.28 -7.59
C GLU A 246 23.79 16.75 -6.33
N GLY A 247 22.58 16.16 -6.44
CA GLY A 247 21.87 15.62 -5.31
C GLY A 247 22.58 14.43 -4.67
N VAL A 248 23.14 13.53 -5.46
CA VAL A 248 23.99 12.45 -4.92
C VAL A 248 25.18 13.01 -4.15
N ARG A 249 25.81 14.04 -4.67
CA ARG A 249 26.91 14.71 -3.95
C ARG A 249 26.45 15.30 -2.62
N ASP A 250 25.27 15.94 -2.60
CA ASP A 250 24.69 16.50 -1.38
C ASP A 250 24.34 15.41 -0.37
N VAL A 251 23.76 14.29 -0.81
CA VAL A 251 23.46 13.11 0.04
C VAL A 251 24.74 12.53 0.65
N ILE A 252 25.80 12.31 -0.16
CA ILE A 252 27.09 11.80 0.34
C ILE A 252 27.67 12.77 1.39
N LYS A 253 27.59 14.08 1.14
CA LYS A 253 28.05 15.10 2.09
C LYS A 253 27.25 15.03 3.40
N THR A 254 25.93 14.92 3.31
CA THR A 254 25.03 14.81 4.46
C THR A 254 25.28 13.52 5.24
N MET A 255 25.51 12.40 4.56
CA MET A 255 25.89 11.14 5.22
C MET A 255 27.20 11.26 5.99
N GLY A 256 28.17 12.01 5.48
CA GLY A 256 29.42 12.32 6.21
C GLY A 256 29.19 13.14 7.49
N GLN A 257 28.11 13.91 7.54
CA GLN A 257 27.74 14.75 8.70
C GLN A 257 26.82 14.02 9.71
N LEU A 258 26.29 12.86 9.37
CA LEU A 258 25.40 12.07 10.24
C LEU A 258 25.99 11.75 11.62
N LYS A 259 27.32 11.67 11.72
CA LYS A 259 28.03 11.51 13.02
C LYS A 259 27.74 12.65 14.01
N HIS A 260 27.41 13.85 13.54
CA HIS A 260 27.06 15.01 14.37
C HIS A 260 25.58 15.02 14.77
N TYR A 261 24.76 14.18 14.13
CA TYR A 261 23.31 14.08 14.34
C TYR A 261 22.90 12.66 14.69
N SER A 262 23.58 12.04 15.68
CA SER A 262 23.39 10.65 16.06
C SER A 262 21.94 10.29 16.42
N ASN A 263 21.21 11.19 17.09
CA ASN A 263 19.80 10.96 17.44
C ASN A 263 18.92 10.83 16.18
N ILE A 264 19.17 11.66 15.17
CA ILE A 264 18.43 11.60 13.89
C ILE A 264 18.79 10.30 13.16
N ALA A 265 20.07 9.90 13.16
CA ALA A 265 20.50 8.66 12.54
C ALA A 265 19.85 7.43 13.20
N ILE A 266 19.82 7.37 14.54
CA ILE A 266 19.15 6.29 15.28
C ILE A 266 17.65 6.25 14.98
N TYR A 267 17.00 7.41 14.94
CA TYR A 267 15.58 7.50 14.59
C TYR A 267 15.31 6.98 13.18
N LEU A 268 16.12 7.38 12.19
CA LEU A 268 15.96 6.93 10.80
C LEU A 268 16.15 5.42 10.66
N VAL A 269 17.16 4.85 11.32
CA VAL A 269 17.39 3.40 11.33
C VAL A 269 16.24 2.65 12.01
N GLY A 270 15.78 3.12 13.17
CA GLY A 270 14.64 2.53 13.86
C GLY A 270 13.36 2.58 13.00
N ARG A 271 13.11 3.71 12.34
CA ARG A 271 11.99 3.87 11.40
C ARG A 271 12.09 2.93 10.18
N MET A 272 13.30 2.73 9.65
CA MET A 272 13.53 1.80 8.54
C MET A 272 13.10 0.38 8.94
N PHE A 273 13.61 -0.16 10.05
CA PHE A 273 13.22 -1.50 10.51
C PHE A 273 11.72 -1.62 10.79
N PHE A 274 11.11 -0.58 11.37
CA PHE A 274 9.67 -0.59 11.63
C PHE A 274 8.85 -0.67 10.34
N ILE A 275 9.18 0.18 9.33
CA ILE A 275 8.48 0.19 8.04
C ILE A 275 8.68 -1.12 7.29
N ASP A 276 9.90 -1.66 7.28
CA ASP A 276 10.20 -2.94 6.62
C ASP A 276 9.41 -4.08 7.26
N GLY A 277 9.35 -4.14 8.59
CA GLY A 277 8.53 -5.12 9.30
C GLY A 277 7.04 -4.99 8.97
N MET A 278 6.54 -3.76 8.94
CA MET A 278 5.15 -3.45 8.58
C MET A 278 4.82 -3.92 7.15
N ILE A 279 5.65 -3.55 6.19
CA ILE A 279 5.47 -3.95 4.77
C ILE A 279 5.53 -5.46 4.65
N GLY A 280 6.45 -6.12 5.37
CA GLY A 280 6.57 -7.57 5.40
C GLY A 280 5.26 -8.24 5.83
N VAL A 281 4.68 -7.83 6.94
CA VAL A 281 3.40 -8.39 7.43
C VAL A 281 2.27 -8.12 6.45
N MET A 282 2.17 -6.93 5.90
CA MET A 282 1.13 -6.59 4.92
C MET A 282 1.28 -7.42 3.64
N THR A 283 2.48 -7.56 3.12
CA THR A 283 2.74 -8.29 1.87
C THR A 283 2.54 -9.80 2.03
N PHE A 284 3.03 -10.37 3.13
CA PHE A 284 3.00 -11.82 3.31
C PHE A 284 1.79 -12.32 4.10
N GLY A 285 1.03 -11.45 4.77
CA GLY A 285 -0.13 -11.87 5.57
C GLY A 285 -1.20 -12.59 4.73
N GLY A 286 -1.57 -12.06 3.57
CA GLY A 286 -2.51 -12.72 2.65
C GLY A 286 -1.94 -13.99 2.03
N VAL A 287 -0.67 -14.00 1.65
CA VAL A 287 0.02 -15.16 1.07
C VAL A 287 0.17 -16.26 2.13
N TYR A 288 0.49 -15.91 3.37
CA TYR A 288 0.53 -16.86 4.49
C TYR A 288 -0.85 -17.48 4.76
N ALA A 289 -1.90 -16.66 4.83
CA ALA A 289 -3.26 -17.14 5.05
C ALA A 289 -3.72 -18.09 3.93
N SER A 290 -3.44 -17.76 2.68
CA SER A 290 -3.79 -18.63 1.54
C SER A 290 -2.96 -19.90 1.48
N GLY A 291 -1.69 -19.86 1.85
CA GLY A 291 -0.82 -21.04 1.86
C GLY A 291 -1.06 -21.96 3.06
N THR A 292 -1.20 -21.40 4.26
CA THR A 292 -1.31 -22.15 5.52
C THR A 292 -2.73 -22.65 5.76
N PHE A 293 -3.73 -21.76 5.57
CA PHE A 293 -5.14 -22.08 5.81
C PHE A 293 -5.93 -22.44 4.54
N GLN A 294 -5.27 -22.42 3.38
CA GLN A 294 -5.89 -22.69 2.08
C GLN A 294 -7.07 -21.73 1.77
N TRP A 295 -6.99 -20.47 2.23
CA TRP A 295 -8.03 -19.49 2.00
C TRP A 295 -8.10 -19.08 0.52
N GLY A 296 -9.30 -19.24 -0.06
CA GLY A 296 -9.56 -18.77 -1.41
C GLY A 296 -9.75 -17.25 -1.47
N THR A 297 -9.85 -16.71 -2.69
CA THR A 297 -9.97 -15.27 -2.98
C THR A 297 -11.10 -14.61 -2.21
N THR A 298 -12.26 -15.27 -2.08
CA THR A 298 -13.42 -14.72 -1.34
C THR A 298 -13.07 -14.43 0.12
N THR A 299 -12.43 -15.39 0.81
CA THR A 299 -12.03 -15.23 2.23
C THR A 299 -10.96 -14.14 2.37
N LEU A 300 -10.00 -14.07 1.44
CA LEU A 300 -8.97 -13.05 1.42
C LEU A 300 -9.55 -11.65 1.17
N LEU A 301 -10.56 -11.54 0.31
CA LEU A 301 -11.29 -10.27 0.12
C LEU A 301 -12.02 -9.81 1.38
N ILE A 302 -12.69 -10.74 2.08
CA ILE A 302 -13.34 -10.44 3.36
C ILE A 302 -12.28 -10.01 4.40
N LEU A 303 -11.16 -10.72 4.49
CA LEU A 303 -10.03 -10.33 5.33
C LEU A 303 -9.59 -8.91 5.02
N GLY A 304 -9.37 -8.60 3.74
CA GLY A 304 -8.93 -7.28 3.29
C GLY A 304 -9.93 -6.17 3.61
N LEU A 305 -11.22 -6.39 3.38
CA LEU A 305 -12.29 -5.45 3.70
C LEU A 305 -12.32 -5.11 5.20
N VAL A 306 -12.30 -6.13 6.05
CA VAL A 306 -12.36 -5.93 7.51
C VAL A 306 -11.06 -5.33 8.03
N THR A 307 -9.90 -5.77 7.52
CA THR A 307 -8.60 -5.23 7.91
C THR A 307 -8.45 -3.75 7.54
N SER A 308 -8.84 -3.36 6.33
CA SER A 308 -8.81 -1.95 5.90
C SER A 308 -9.78 -1.09 6.72
N SER A 309 -10.96 -1.62 7.05
CA SER A 309 -11.92 -0.94 7.95
C SER A 309 -11.36 -0.78 9.36
N SER A 310 -10.71 -1.82 9.89
CA SER A 310 -10.05 -1.78 11.21
C SER A 310 -8.90 -0.77 11.22
N ALA A 311 -8.13 -0.67 10.14
CA ALA A 311 -7.06 0.32 10.00
C ALA A 311 -7.61 1.76 10.01
N MET A 312 -8.76 2.02 9.38
CA MET A 312 -9.42 3.34 9.45
C MET A 312 -9.86 3.70 10.87
N ILE A 313 -10.45 2.74 11.60
CA ILE A 313 -10.83 2.92 13.01
C ILE A 313 -9.58 3.19 13.86
N GLY A 314 -8.54 2.39 13.67
CA GLY A 314 -7.25 2.55 14.34
C GLY A 314 -6.61 3.92 14.11
N ALA A 315 -6.70 4.43 12.87
CA ALA A 315 -6.21 5.77 12.53
C ALA A 315 -6.95 6.88 13.31
N PHE A 316 -8.26 6.74 13.45
CA PHE A 316 -9.08 7.70 14.21
C PHE A 316 -8.78 7.63 15.71
N VAL A 317 -8.75 6.42 16.29
CA VAL A 317 -8.44 6.19 17.71
C VAL A 317 -7.02 6.64 18.03
N GLY A 318 -6.06 6.27 17.20
CA GLY A 318 -4.66 6.65 17.35
C GLY A 318 -4.45 8.17 17.30
N GLY A 319 -5.21 8.88 16.45
CA GLY A 319 -5.18 10.34 16.43
C GLY A 319 -5.65 10.98 17.74
N LYS A 320 -6.71 10.44 18.35
CA LYS A 320 -7.15 10.89 19.67
C LYS A 320 -6.15 10.55 20.77
N LEU A 321 -5.53 9.37 20.71
CA LEU A 321 -4.47 8.99 21.64
C LEU A 321 -3.25 9.91 21.54
N ASP A 322 -2.89 10.31 20.30
CA ASP A 322 -1.82 11.26 20.04
C ASP A 322 -2.09 12.61 20.70
N ASP A 323 -3.29 13.12 20.54
CA ASP A 323 -3.73 14.37 21.20
C ASP A 323 -3.73 14.29 22.74
N LEU A 324 -4.04 13.11 23.31
CA LEU A 324 -4.14 12.91 24.77
C LEU A 324 -2.81 12.56 25.44
N LEU A 325 -2.01 11.71 24.83
CA LEU A 325 -0.79 11.12 25.43
C LEU A 325 0.49 11.73 24.85
N GLY A 326 0.39 12.43 23.75
CA GLY A 326 1.51 12.92 22.95
C GLY A 326 2.11 11.86 22.03
N SER A 327 2.74 12.32 20.94
CA SER A 327 3.18 11.47 19.82
C SER A 327 4.15 10.37 20.22
N ILE A 328 5.09 10.63 21.14
CA ILE A 328 6.10 9.65 21.54
C ILE A 328 5.45 8.47 22.26
N ARG A 329 4.54 8.71 23.21
CA ARG A 329 3.87 7.65 23.97
C ARG A 329 2.91 6.85 23.10
N THR A 330 2.16 7.52 22.24
CA THR A 330 1.27 6.87 21.29
C THR A 330 2.04 5.95 20.34
N LEU A 331 3.18 6.39 19.82
CA LEU A 331 4.05 5.57 18.99
C LEU A 331 4.60 4.36 19.75
N GLN A 332 5.07 4.53 21.00
CA GLN A 332 5.56 3.44 21.82
C GLN A 332 4.49 2.38 22.09
N ILE A 333 3.27 2.80 22.43
CA ILE A 333 2.13 1.89 22.61
C ILE A 333 1.81 1.15 21.32
N SER A 334 1.75 1.86 20.20
CA SER A 334 1.44 1.26 18.90
C SER A 334 2.49 0.22 18.48
N ILE A 335 3.78 0.51 18.65
CA ILE A 335 4.87 -0.44 18.36
C ILE A 335 4.79 -1.66 19.28
N ALA A 336 4.61 -1.46 20.61
CA ALA A 336 4.53 -2.56 21.57
C ALA A 336 3.34 -3.49 21.27
N MET A 337 2.16 -2.91 21.01
CA MET A 337 0.96 -3.68 20.68
C MET A 337 1.10 -4.39 19.33
N SER A 338 1.61 -3.72 18.32
CA SER A 338 1.85 -4.34 16.99
C SER A 338 2.86 -5.49 17.10
N SER A 339 3.91 -5.35 17.90
CA SER A 339 4.90 -6.40 18.12
C SER A 339 4.30 -7.61 18.84
N LEU A 340 3.48 -7.39 19.87
CA LEU A 340 2.79 -8.46 20.59
C LEU A 340 1.84 -9.22 19.65
N VAL A 341 1.04 -8.49 18.89
CA VAL A 341 0.08 -9.05 17.95
C VAL A 341 0.79 -9.80 16.83
N LEU A 342 1.94 -9.30 16.35
CA LEU A 342 2.75 -9.98 15.33
C LEU A 342 3.28 -11.32 15.82
N VAL A 343 3.80 -11.40 17.05
CA VAL A 343 4.23 -12.67 17.64
C VAL A 343 3.08 -13.65 17.71
N THR A 344 1.89 -13.20 18.10
CA THR A 344 0.70 -14.05 18.11
C THR A 344 0.34 -14.51 16.68
N LEU A 345 0.35 -13.59 15.72
CA LEU A 345 0.00 -13.88 14.32
C LEU A 345 0.88 -14.96 13.69
N VAL A 346 2.21 -14.84 13.86
CA VAL A 346 3.19 -15.78 13.30
C VAL A 346 3.12 -17.15 14.00
N SER A 347 2.63 -17.20 15.23
CA SER A 347 2.53 -18.43 16.02
C SER A 347 1.23 -19.20 15.85
N ILE A 348 0.31 -18.72 14.98
CA ILE A 348 -0.95 -19.42 14.68
C ILE A 348 -0.74 -20.34 13.48
N GLU A 349 -0.84 -21.64 13.73
CA GLU A 349 -0.87 -22.72 12.75
C GLU A 349 -2.25 -23.37 12.71
N PRO A 350 -2.57 -24.18 11.69
CA PRO A 350 -3.89 -24.85 11.61
C PRO A 350 -4.29 -25.62 12.87
N ASP A 351 -3.33 -26.28 13.52
CA ASP A 351 -3.55 -27.16 14.66
C ASP A 351 -3.06 -26.60 16.00
N THR A 352 -2.31 -25.50 16.00
CA THR A 352 -1.68 -24.94 17.20
C THR A 352 -1.72 -23.42 17.25
N ILE A 353 -1.77 -22.89 18.48
CA ILE A 353 -1.62 -21.46 18.76
C ILE A 353 -0.44 -21.27 19.70
N LEU A 354 0.34 -20.21 19.50
CA LEU A 354 1.58 -19.95 20.23
C LEU A 354 2.57 -21.13 20.16
N PHE A 355 2.54 -21.91 19.06
CA PHE A 355 3.34 -23.13 18.85
C PHE A 355 3.18 -24.22 19.92
N LEU A 356 2.36 -24.02 20.93
CA LEU A 356 2.29 -24.88 22.12
C LEU A 356 0.87 -25.37 22.47
N VAL A 357 -0.13 -24.58 22.17
CA VAL A 357 -1.52 -24.89 22.57
C VAL A 357 -2.24 -25.58 21.42
N PRO A 358 -2.56 -26.88 21.52
CA PRO A 358 -3.33 -27.56 20.50
C PRO A 358 -4.75 -26.97 20.43
N VAL A 359 -5.22 -26.74 19.23
CA VAL A 359 -6.56 -26.17 18.96
C VAL A 359 -7.41 -27.22 18.27
N SER A 360 -8.69 -27.25 18.64
CA SER A 360 -9.64 -28.12 17.95
C SER A 360 -9.80 -27.72 16.48
N THR A 361 -9.59 -28.63 15.58
CA THR A 361 -9.84 -28.50 14.13
C THR A 361 -11.34 -28.57 13.78
N GLN A 362 -12.23 -28.63 14.80
CA GLN A 362 -13.67 -28.65 14.59
C GLN A 362 -14.19 -27.35 14.00
N PRO A 363 -15.13 -27.42 13.04
CA PRO A 363 -15.72 -26.23 12.44
C PRO A 363 -16.34 -25.31 13.50
N VAL A 364 -16.06 -24.01 13.41
CA VAL A 364 -16.68 -23.00 14.28
C VAL A 364 -18.05 -22.65 13.72
N TRP A 365 -19.09 -23.27 14.25
CA TRP A 365 -20.48 -23.18 13.78
C TRP A 365 -21.05 -21.75 13.68
N SER A 366 -20.44 -20.82 14.40
CA SER A 366 -20.87 -19.41 14.40
C SER A 366 -20.36 -18.59 13.21
N PHE A 367 -19.39 -19.12 12.46
CA PHE A 367 -18.75 -18.42 11.35
C PHE A 367 -18.58 -19.38 10.17
N PRO A 368 -19.52 -19.39 9.21
CA PRO A 368 -19.53 -20.36 8.10
C PRO A 368 -18.32 -20.22 7.16
N TYR A 369 -17.53 -19.16 7.28
CA TYR A 369 -16.33 -18.91 6.47
C TYR A 369 -15.04 -19.44 7.10
N PHE A 370 -15.04 -19.86 8.38
CA PHE A 370 -13.86 -20.36 9.08
C PHE A 370 -14.05 -21.80 9.49
N GLN A 371 -13.12 -22.66 9.08
CA GLN A 371 -13.18 -24.09 9.34
C GLN A 371 -12.58 -24.48 10.68
N SER A 372 -11.80 -23.59 11.32
CA SER A 372 -11.13 -23.84 12.58
C SER A 372 -11.05 -22.60 13.47
N LEU A 373 -10.81 -22.82 14.76
CA LEU A 373 -10.58 -21.72 15.70
C LEU A 373 -9.29 -20.96 15.38
N SER A 374 -8.25 -21.65 14.88
CA SER A 374 -6.99 -21.02 14.45
C SER A 374 -7.22 -20.04 13.30
N GLU A 375 -8.04 -20.38 12.31
CA GLU A 375 -8.41 -19.47 11.22
C GLU A 375 -9.13 -18.21 11.74
N LEU A 376 -10.09 -18.39 12.64
CA LEU A 376 -10.80 -17.27 13.27
C LEU A 376 -9.84 -16.38 14.08
N MET A 377 -8.92 -17.00 14.83
CA MET A 377 -7.91 -16.26 15.60
C MET A 377 -6.93 -15.52 14.70
N TYR A 378 -6.46 -16.14 13.61
CA TYR A 378 -5.63 -15.45 12.61
C TYR A 378 -6.35 -14.23 12.05
N PHE A 379 -7.60 -14.42 11.63
CA PHE A 379 -8.44 -13.34 11.12
C PHE A 379 -8.56 -12.19 12.15
N GLY A 380 -8.93 -12.50 13.38
CA GLY A 380 -9.07 -11.51 14.45
C GLY A 380 -7.75 -10.80 14.81
N THR A 381 -6.64 -11.55 14.81
CA THR A 381 -5.31 -11.02 15.11
C THR A 381 -4.85 -10.03 14.04
N MET A 382 -5.13 -10.31 12.76
CA MET A 382 -4.86 -9.38 11.66
C MET A 382 -5.64 -8.06 11.80
N GLN A 383 -6.88 -8.11 12.31
CA GLN A 383 -7.67 -6.90 12.56
C GLN A 383 -7.04 -6.02 13.63
N ILE A 384 -6.62 -6.65 14.74
CA ILE A 384 -5.96 -5.95 15.84
C ILE A 384 -4.63 -5.35 15.37
N PHE A 385 -3.85 -6.10 14.59
CA PHE A 385 -2.60 -5.60 13.98
C PHE A 385 -2.83 -4.34 13.15
N ALA A 386 -3.79 -4.38 12.22
CA ALA A 386 -4.13 -3.24 11.38
C ALA A 386 -4.59 -2.01 12.18
N MET A 387 -5.32 -2.24 13.27
CA MET A 387 -5.79 -1.19 14.17
C MET A 387 -4.64 -0.43 14.84
N PHE A 388 -3.62 -1.15 15.34
CA PHE A 388 -2.48 -0.55 16.02
C PHE A 388 -1.41 -0.03 15.07
N LEU A 389 -1.35 -0.55 13.85
CA LEU A 389 -0.42 -0.11 12.83
C LEU A 389 -0.73 1.30 12.30
N SER A 390 -2.02 1.60 12.14
CA SER A 390 -2.50 2.84 11.54
C SER A 390 -2.03 4.14 12.25
N PRO A 391 -1.98 4.22 13.60
CA PRO A 391 -1.43 5.39 14.30
C PRO A 391 0.06 5.61 14.05
N ALA A 392 0.82 4.51 13.97
CA ALA A 392 2.27 4.55 13.79
C ALA A 392 2.71 5.07 12.41
N CYS A 393 1.82 5.01 11.42
CA CYS A 393 2.05 5.54 10.08
C CYS A 393 1.90 7.07 9.99
N ARG A 394 1.36 7.73 11.01
CA ARG A 394 1.29 9.19 11.03
C ARG A 394 2.69 9.76 11.21
N HIS A 395 3.06 10.69 10.34
CA HIS A 395 4.30 11.42 10.50
C HIS A 395 4.27 12.19 11.83
N PRO A 396 5.29 12.06 12.69
CA PRO A 396 5.47 13.01 13.77
C PRO A 396 5.60 14.40 13.12
N GLU A 397 4.88 15.37 13.64
CA GLU A 397 5.10 16.75 13.26
C GLU A 397 6.57 17.12 13.49
N PRO A 398 7.15 17.99 12.63
CA PRO A 398 8.55 18.37 12.71
C PRO A 398 8.92 19.04 14.01
#